data_e99c81c5a69d6050b747c46ff5e318de
#
_entry.id   e99c81c5a69d6050b747c46ff5e318de
#
_cell.length_a   1.000
_cell.length_b   1.000
_cell.length_c   1.000
_cell.angle_alpha   90.00
_cell.angle_beta   90.00
_cell.angle_gamma   90.00
#
_symmetry.space_group_name_H-M   'P 1'
#
loop_
_entity.id
_entity.type
_entity.pdbx_description
1 polymer ?
#
loop_
_entity_poly.entity_id
_entity_poly.type
_entity_poly.pdbx_seq_one_letter_code
_entity_poly.pdbx_strand_id
1 'polypeptide(L)'
;LLIILIVTICLAAMLFVGGLYAFYQGYIRMNYPTFEEYPVQGIDVSHHQRHIDWSKLYRQAVQFAFIKATEGGNHKDSLFQQNWRLARDHNIPCGAYHFFTFCKDGDEQARNYIHYVPKDSIDLPPIIDLEYGGNCMKENWKEDLIAEIDKFFEIIEDHYQQKVIIYTTNEFYKNYLIGQFPDNPIWIRDILSEPNLPDGRKWLFWQYTNRGRLDGIDTNVYLNAFVGSKADFEKLKRIKRYLLFSYSFKI
;
A
#
# COMPACT_ATOMS: atom_id res chain seq x y z
N LEU A 1 45.74 -22.55 20.33
CA LEU A 1 44.65 -21.80 20.94
C LEU A 1 44.35 -20.49 20.19
N LEU A 2 45.35 -19.61 19.96
CA LEU A 2 45.18 -18.33 19.27
C LEU A 2 44.65 -18.48 17.84
N ILE A 3 45.15 -19.42 17.05
CA ILE A 3 44.70 -19.67 15.67
C ILE A 3 43.24 -20.12 15.65
N ILE A 4 42.83 -21.01 16.56
CA ILE A 4 41.43 -21.44 16.66
C ILE A 4 40.53 -20.25 16.98
N LEU A 5 40.93 -19.39 17.94
CA LEU A 5 40.18 -18.20 18.30
C LEU A 5 40.01 -17.25 17.10
N ILE A 6 41.10 -16.99 16.36
CA ILE A 6 41.07 -16.12 15.17
C ILE A 6 40.13 -16.71 14.11
N VAL A 7 40.24 -18.01 13.83
CA VAL A 7 39.36 -18.70 12.84
C VAL A 7 37.88 -18.60 13.27
N THR A 8 37.61 -18.80 14.56
CA THR A 8 36.22 -18.69 15.08
C THR A 8 35.66 -17.29 14.92
N ILE A 9 36.45 -16.25 15.24
CA ILE A 9 36.07 -14.85 15.08
C ILE A 9 35.82 -14.53 13.60
N CYS A 10 36.70 -14.97 12.69
CA CYS A 10 36.52 -14.75 11.26
C CYS A 10 35.27 -15.43 10.71
N LEU A 11 34.98 -16.65 11.14
CA LEU A 11 33.74 -17.36 10.75
C LEU A 11 32.50 -16.64 11.28
N ALA A 12 32.51 -16.22 12.54
CA ALA A 12 31.40 -15.45 13.11
C ALA A 12 31.17 -14.13 12.39
N ALA A 13 32.24 -13.41 12.04
CA ALA A 13 32.15 -12.18 11.26
C ALA A 13 31.59 -12.42 9.85
N MET A 14 32.01 -13.48 9.16
CA MET A 14 31.47 -13.85 7.84
C MET A 14 29.98 -14.21 7.92
N LEU A 15 29.57 -14.98 8.91
CA LEU A 15 28.15 -15.30 9.13
C LEU A 15 27.32 -14.07 9.42
N PHE A 16 27.82 -13.15 10.24
CA PHE A 16 27.15 -11.90 10.56
C PHE A 16 26.99 -11.01 9.31
N VAL A 17 28.06 -10.81 8.55
CA VAL A 17 28.02 -10.04 7.30
C VAL A 17 27.10 -10.70 6.27
N GLY A 18 27.15 -12.03 6.12
CA GLY A 18 26.25 -12.80 5.27
C GLY A 18 24.80 -12.66 5.69
N GLY A 19 24.51 -12.70 6.99
CA GLY A 19 23.16 -12.47 7.54
C GLY A 19 22.66 -11.06 7.28
N LEU A 20 23.47 -10.05 7.47
CA LEU A 20 23.14 -8.67 7.13
C LEU A 20 22.86 -8.51 5.62
N TYR A 21 23.71 -9.08 4.79
CA TYR A 21 23.51 -9.07 3.35
C TYR A 21 22.18 -9.72 2.96
N ALA A 22 21.89 -10.91 3.50
CA ALA A 22 20.63 -11.62 3.25
C ALA A 22 19.40 -10.80 3.72
N PHE A 23 19.52 -10.12 4.86
CA PHE A 23 18.49 -9.23 5.37
C PHE A 23 18.28 -8.01 4.45
N TYR A 24 19.34 -7.34 4.01
CA TYR A 24 19.25 -6.20 3.10
C TYR A 24 18.69 -6.60 1.72
N GLN A 25 19.04 -7.79 1.24
CA GLN A 25 18.54 -8.31 -0.03
C GLN A 25 17.12 -8.89 0.03
N GLY A 26 16.47 -8.88 1.20
CA GLY A 26 15.11 -9.38 1.38
C GLY A 26 14.97 -10.91 1.42
N TYR A 27 16.07 -11.65 1.53
CA TYR A 27 16.02 -13.11 1.76
C TYR A 27 15.57 -13.45 3.19
N ILE A 28 15.82 -12.56 4.14
CA ILE A 28 15.36 -12.66 5.53
C ILE A 28 14.49 -11.46 5.83
N ARG A 29 13.29 -11.70 6.38
CA ARG A 29 12.33 -10.69 6.81
C ARG A 29 12.08 -10.84 8.30
N MET A 30 11.48 -9.85 8.94
CA MET A 30 11.08 -9.93 10.35
C MET A 30 9.71 -10.59 10.51
N ASN A 31 8.82 -10.41 9.51
CA ASN A 31 7.46 -10.92 9.54
C ASN A 31 7.19 -11.89 8.38
N TYR A 32 6.47 -12.97 8.68
CA TYR A 32 6.05 -14.00 7.75
C TYR A 32 4.58 -14.38 8.00
N PRO A 33 3.61 -13.46 7.79
CA PRO A 33 2.19 -13.79 7.95
C PRO A 33 1.82 -14.95 7.04
N THR A 34 1.14 -15.95 7.58
CA THR A 34 0.75 -17.15 6.84
C THR A 34 -0.57 -16.93 6.09
N PHE A 35 -0.85 -17.73 5.05
CA PHE A 35 -2.16 -17.70 4.38
C PHE A 35 -3.28 -18.29 5.25
N GLU A 36 -2.96 -18.98 6.34
CA GLU A 36 -3.94 -19.44 7.31
C GLU A 36 -4.45 -18.28 8.17
N GLU A 37 -3.54 -17.41 8.63
CA GLU A 37 -3.87 -16.24 9.45
C GLU A 37 -4.39 -15.07 8.60
N TYR A 38 -3.77 -14.85 7.43
CA TYR A 38 -4.08 -13.77 6.50
C TYR A 38 -4.32 -14.35 5.10
N PRO A 39 -5.55 -14.84 4.83
CA PRO A 39 -5.83 -15.57 3.59
C PRO A 39 -5.85 -14.72 2.33
N VAL A 40 -5.73 -13.40 2.46
CA VAL A 40 -5.64 -12.45 1.35
C VAL A 40 -4.37 -11.62 1.51
N GLN A 41 -3.43 -11.82 0.58
CA GLN A 41 -2.15 -11.12 0.56
C GLN A 41 -1.93 -10.45 -0.79
N GLY A 42 -1.22 -9.33 -0.77
CA GLY A 42 -0.99 -8.53 -1.96
C GLY A 42 0.30 -7.73 -1.87
N ILE A 43 0.43 -6.80 -2.80
CA ILE A 43 1.61 -5.96 -2.94
C ILE A 43 1.23 -4.48 -3.03
N ASP A 44 2.19 -3.60 -2.77
CA ASP A 44 2.11 -2.24 -3.27
C ASP A 44 3.34 -1.91 -4.12
N VAL A 45 3.09 -1.12 -5.17
CA VAL A 45 4.08 -0.82 -6.21
C VAL A 45 3.96 0.61 -6.73
N SER A 46 5.09 1.10 -7.27
CA SER A 46 5.20 2.37 -7.98
C SER A 46 6.18 2.21 -9.15
N HIS A 47 6.59 3.30 -9.77
CA HIS A 47 7.68 3.29 -10.78
C HIS A 47 9.00 2.72 -10.24
N HIS A 48 9.20 2.68 -8.92
CA HIS A 48 10.42 2.14 -8.31
C HIS A 48 10.59 0.63 -8.55
N GLN A 49 9.50 -0.11 -8.72
CA GLN A 49 9.53 -1.53 -9.07
C GLN A 49 9.87 -1.77 -10.55
N ARG A 50 9.95 -0.71 -11.37
CA ARG A 50 10.29 -0.79 -12.80
C ARG A 50 9.33 -1.70 -13.56
N HIS A 51 9.86 -2.56 -14.44
CA HIS A 51 9.06 -3.54 -15.17
C HIS A 51 8.57 -4.65 -14.24
N ILE A 52 7.28 -4.96 -14.32
CA ILE A 52 6.61 -6.02 -13.54
C ILE A 52 5.98 -7.01 -14.51
N ASP A 53 6.30 -8.30 -14.34
CA ASP A 53 5.62 -9.40 -15.02
C ASP A 53 4.40 -9.84 -14.19
N TRP A 54 3.27 -9.20 -14.43
CA TRP A 54 2.02 -9.45 -13.72
C TRP A 54 1.48 -10.87 -13.89
N SER A 55 1.83 -11.56 -14.99
CA SER A 55 1.46 -12.96 -15.20
C SER A 55 2.12 -13.89 -14.19
N LYS A 56 3.35 -13.59 -13.79
CA LYS A 56 4.06 -14.33 -12.75
C LYS A 56 3.50 -14.04 -11.36
N LEU A 57 3.15 -12.79 -11.09
CA LEU A 57 2.56 -12.41 -9.79
C LEU A 57 1.23 -13.11 -9.53
N TYR A 58 0.35 -13.18 -10.54
CA TYR A 58 -0.90 -13.92 -10.43
C TYR A 58 -0.67 -15.39 -10.04
N ARG A 59 0.32 -16.06 -10.63
CA ARG A 59 0.66 -17.45 -10.29
C ARG A 59 1.25 -17.62 -8.88
N GLN A 60 1.79 -16.58 -8.28
CA GLN A 60 2.32 -16.56 -6.91
C GLN A 60 1.29 -16.16 -5.86
N ALA A 61 0.00 -16.22 -6.22
CA ALA A 61 -1.12 -15.90 -5.34
C ALA A 61 -1.12 -14.46 -4.80
N VAL A 62 -0.61 -13.50 -5.56
CA VAL A 62 -0.85 -12.07 -5.32
C VAL A 62 -2.32 -11.79 -5.59
N GLN A 63 -3.07 -11.46 -4.54
CA GLN A 63 -4.53 -11.38 -4.59
C GLN A 63 -5.04 -9.94 -4.70
N PHE A 64 -4.19 -8.92 -4.50
CA PHE A 64 -4.48 -7.52 -4.77
C PHE A 64 -3.19 -6.73 -4.98
N ALA A 65 -3.33 -5.55 -5.57
CA ALA A 65 -2.23 -4.61 -5.71
C ALA A 65 -2.67 -3.18 -5.39
N PHE A 66 -1.90 -2.48 -4.59
CA PHE A 66 -1.99 -1.03 -4.44
C PHE A 66 -0.94 -0.38 -5.34
N ILE A 67 -1.36 0.52 -6.21
CA ILE A 67 -0.51 1.09 -7.26
C ILE A 67 -0.45 2.60 -7.07
N LYS A 68 0.78 3.15 -6.96
CA LYS A 68 0.97 4.60 -6.90
C LYS A 68 0.40 5.25 -8.15
N ALA A 69 -0.54 6.18 -7.96
CA ALA A 69 -1.13 6.92 -9.05
C ALA A 69 -0.52 8.31 -9.15
N THR A 70 -0.53 9.04 -8.05
CA THR A 70 -0.19 10.46 -8.02
C THR A 70 0.55 10.84 -6.74
N GLU A 71 1.16 12.03 -6.77
CA GLU A 71 1.84 12.65 -5.64
C GLU A 71 1.66 14.17 -5.72
N GLY A 72 1.36 14.81 -4.58
CA GLY A 72 1.19 16.25 -4.52
C GLY A 72 0.17 16.77 -5.54
N GLY A 73 0.28 18.03 -5.91
CA GLY A 73 -0.73 18.70 -6.76
C GLY A 73 -0.67 18.34 -8.25
N ASN A 74 0.43 17.79 -8.77
CA ASN A 74 0.62 17.66 -10.22
C ASN A 74 1.47 16.48 -10.68
N HIS A 75 2.07 15.71 -9.78
CA HIS A 75 2.88 14.57 -10.18
C HIS A 75 2.02 13.32 -10.40
N LYS A 76 2.26 12.63 -11.52
CA LYS A 76 1.72 11.30 -11.83
C LYS A 76 2.85 10.29 -11.83
N ASP A 77 2.64 9.14 -11.20
CA ASP A 77 3.60 8.03 -11.32
C ASP A 77 3.71 7.57 -12.77
N SER A 78 4.95 7.51 -13.26
CA SER A 78 5.23 7.27 -14.69
C SER A 78 4.76 5.90 -15.18
N LEU A 79 4.65 4.91 -14.29
CA LEU A 79 4.22 3.55 -14.61
C LEU A 79 2.79 3.24 -14.16
N PHE A 80 2.05 4.21 -13.59
CA PHE A 80 0.71 3.98 -13.07
C PHE A 80 -0.22 3.33 -14.10
N GLN A 81 -0.39 3.95 -15.26
CA GLN A 81 -1.33 3.46 -16.27
C GLN A 81 -0.96 2.07 -16.79
N GLN A 82 0.33 1.80 -16.95
CA GLN A 82 0.81 0.50 -17.39
C GLN A 82 0.53 -0.57 -16.34
N ASN A 83 0.92 -0.33 -15.09
CA ASN A 83 0.72 -1.27 -13.99
C ASN A 83 -0.78 -1.49 -13.72
N TRP A 84 -1.57 -0.40 -13.73
CA TRP A 84 -3.02 -0.45 -13.56
C TRP A 84 -3.71 -1.36 -14.58
N ARG A 85 -3.37 -1.19 -15.85
CA ARG A 85 -3.91 -2.02 -16.93
C ARG A 85 -3.45 -3.47 -16.81
N LEU A 86 -2.13 -3.70 -16.69
CA LEU A 86 -1.58 -5.06 -16.71
C LEU A 86 -2.00 -5.90 -15.49
N ALA A 87 -2.09 -5.32 -14.29
CA ALA A 87 -2.60 -6.03 -13.14
C ALA A 87 -4.04 -6.51 -13.35
N ARG A 88 -4.89 -5.63 -13.89
CA ARG A 88 -6.31 -5.94 -14.16
C ARG A 88 -6.49 -6.94 -15.31
N ASP A 89 -5.66 -6.87 -16.35
CA ASP A 89 -5.64 -7.86 -17.43
C ASP A 89 -5.34 -9.28 -16.90
N HIS A 90 -4.65 -9.37 -15.75
CA HIS A 90 -4.39 -10.62 -15.04
C HIS A 90 -5.35 -10.89 -13.85
N ASN A 91 -6.49 -10.19 -13.78
CA ASN A 91 -7.51 -10.35 -12.74
C ASN A 91 -7.00 -10.09 -11.31
N ILE A 92 -6.00 -9.25 -11.13
CA ILE A 92 -5.55 -8.79 -9.81
C ILE A 92 -6.31 -7.51 -9.47
N PRO A 93 -7.19 -7.51 -8.45
CA PRO A 93 -7.90 -6.32 -8.00
C PRO A 93 -6.94 -5.21 -7.61
N CYS A 94 -7.22 -3.97 -8.06
CA CYS A 94 -6.33 -2.84 -7.85
C CYS A 94 -6.98 -1.72 -7.03
N GLY A 95 -6.18 -1.14 -6.12
CA GLY A 95 -6.42 0.16 -5.50
C GLY A 95 -5.34 1.15 -5.93
N ALA A 96 -5.72 2.40 -6.14
CA ALA A 96 -4.77 3.46 -6.45
C ALA A 96 -4.42 4.24 -5.18
N TYR A 97 -3.15 4.60 -4.97
CA TYR A 97 -2.78 5.46 -3.87
C TYR A 97 -2.17 6.79 -4.31
N HIS A 98 -2.44 7.80 -3.50
CA HIS A 98 -1.91 9.15 -3.61
C HIS A 98 -0.89 9.40 -2.51
N PHE A 99 0.34 9.75 -2.85
CA PHE A 99 1.32 10.22 -1.89
C PHE A 99 1.03 11.68 -1.56
N PHE A 100 0.53 11.93 -0.33
CA PHE A 100 0.11 13.24 0.10
C PHE A 100 1.31 14.07 0.55
N THR A 101 1.52 15.23 -0.10
CA THR A 101 2.60 16.15 0.25
C THR A 101 2.11 17.24 1.19
N PHE A 102 2.82 17.48 2.29
CA PHE A 102 2.39 18.40 3.34
C PHE A 102 2.53 19.88 2.97
N CYS A 103 3.08 20.20 1.81
CA CYS A 103 3.28 21.56 1.34
C CYS A 103 2.29 21.98 0.26
N LYS A 104 1.25 21.19 0.00
CA LYS A 104 0.25 21.41 -1.03
C LYS A 104 -1.14 21.31 -0.44
N ASP A 105 -2.06 22.09 -1.00
CA ASP A 105 -3.45 22.12 -0.59
C ASP A 105 -4.14 20.78 -0.88
N GLY A 106 -5.00 20.32 0.03
CA GLY A 106 -5.68 19.02 -0.07
C GLY A 106 -6.59 18.93 -1.28
N ASP A 107 -7.25 20.02 -1.66
CA ASP A 107 -8.12 20.08 -2.83
C ASP A 107 -7.35 20.02 -4.16
N GLU A 108 -6.15 20.62 -4.25
CA GLU A 108 -5.25 20.49 -5.41
C GLU A 108 -4.83 19.02 -5.59
N GLN A 109 -4.46 18.37 -4.48
CA GLN A 109 -4.05 16.97 -4.46
C GLN A 109 -5.19 16.02 -4.80
N ALA A 110 -6.40 16.28 -4.30
CA ALA A 110 -7.59 15.50 -4.65
C ALA A 110 -7.93 15.60 -6.14
N ARG A 111 -7.86 16.81 -6.72
CA ARG A 111 -8.05 16.98 -8.17
C ARG A 111 -7.01 16.26 -9.00
N ASN A 112 -5.74 16.27 -8.58
CA ASN A 112 -4.67 15.50 -9.23
C ASN A 112 -4.99 13.99 -9.23
N TYR A 113 -5.43 13.44 -8.09
CA TYR A 113 -5.81 12.03 -7.99
C TYR A 113 -6.99 11.69 -8.91
N ILE A 114 -8.08 12.45 -8.86
CA ILE A 114 -9.29 12.23 -9.69
C ILE A 114 -8.97 12.30 -11.18
N HIS A 115 -8.06 13.19 -11.57
CA HIS A 115 -7.67 13.34 -12.98
C HIS A 115 -7.07 12.06 -13.58
N TYR A 116 -6.31 11.29 -12.80
CA TYR A 116 -5.59 10.12 -13.31
C TYR A 116 -6.23 8.78 -12.92
N VAL A 117 -7.00 8.72 -11.86
CA VAL A 117 -7.59 7.47 -11.36
C VAL A 117 -9.04 7.32 -11.86
N PRO A 118 -9.30 6.40 -12.79
CA PRO A 118 -10.63 6.28 -13.39
C PRO A 118 -11.64 5.68 -12.40
N LYS A 119 -12.75 6.41 -12.17
CA LYS A 119 -13.81 6.03 -11.23
C LYS A 119 -14.42 4.65 -11.53
N ASP A 120 -14.63 4.32 -12.79
CA ASP A 120 -15.36 3.10 -13.19
C ASP A 120 -14.50 1.84 -13.19
N SER A 121 -13.19 1.98 -13.07
CA SER A 121 -12.25 0.85 -13.08
C SER A 121 -11.51 0.63 -11.77
N ILE A 122 -11.85 1.36 -10.72
CA ILE A 122 -11.29 1.12 -9.39
C ILE A 122 -11.98 -0.09 -8.74
N ASP A 123 -11.19 -1.07 -8.30
CA ASP A 123 -11.71 -2.29 -7.67
C ASP A 123 -11.74 -2.17 -6.14
N LEU A 124 -10.75 -1.49 -5.56
CA LEU A 124 -10.60 -1.26 -4.11
C LEU A 124 -10.79 0.24 -3.81
N PRO A 125 -11.12 0.62 -2.57
CA PRO A 125 -11.29 2.02 -2.20
C PRO A 125 -10.08 2.88 -2.53
N PRO A 126 -10.27 4.20 -2.73
CA PRO A 126 -9.16 5.14 -2.91
C PRO A 126 -8.26 5.16 -1.67
N ILE A 127 -6.98 5.45 -1.86
CA ILE A 127 -5.98 5.39 -0.79
C ILE A 127 -5.20 6.71 -0.74
N ILE A 128 -4.99 7.22 0.47
CA ILE A 128 -4.04 8.30 0.77
C ILE A 128 -2.83 7.71 1.50
N ASP A 129 -1.64 8.16 1.16
CA ASP A 129 -0.38 7.78 1.79
C ASP A 129 0.13 8.96 2.62
N LEU A 130 0.10 8.78 3.94
CA LEU A 130 0.45 9.77 4.96
C LEU A 130 1.68 9.29 5.74
N GLU A 131 2.85 9.68 5.29
CA GLU A 131 4.12 9.37 5.96
C GLU A 131 5.13 10.52 5.86
N TYR A 132 6.12 10.52 6.75
CA TYR A 132 7.18 11.52 6.73
C TYR A 132 8.20 11.32 5.61
N GLY A 133 8.44 10.07 5.23
CA GLY A 133 9.50 9.70 4.29
C GLY A 133 9.29 10.34 2.92
N GLY A 134 10.28 11.14 2.46
CA GLY A 134 10.20 11.82 1.16
C GLY A 134 9.30 13.05 1.13
N ASN A 135 8.72 13.44 2.27
CA ASN A 135 7.77 14.54 2.35
C ASN A 135 8.44 15.90 2.59
N CYS A 136 7.78 16.96 2.18
CA CYS A 136 8.21 18.33 2.46
C CYS A 136 7.70 18.78 3.85
N MET A 137 8.53 19.57 4.54
CA MET A 137 8.22 20.13 5.86
C MET A 137 8.35 21.66 5.79
N LYS A 138 7.23 22.39 5.91
CA LYS A 138 7.24 23.85 6.13
C LYS A 138 7.22 24.15 7.62
N GLU A 139 7.70 25.32 8.02
CA GLU A 139 7.41 25.84 9.35
C GLU A 139 5.89 25.95 9.53
N ASN A 140 5.38 25.49 10.70
CA ASN A 140 3.94 25.53 11.08
C ASN A 140 2.97 24.64 10.24
N TRP A 141 3.47 23.68 9.44
CA TRP A 141 2.62 22.78 8.66
C TRP A 141 1.64 21.92 9.49
N LYS A 142 1.89 21.77 10.77
CA LYS A 142 1.12 20.88 11.66
C LYS A 142 -0.32 21.34 11.88
N GLU A 143 -0.54 22.64 12.00
CA GLU A 143 -1.85 23.20 12.34
C GLU A 143 -2.85 23.03 11.20
N ASP A 144 -2.37 23.11 9.97
CA ASP A 144 -3.23 23.03 8.78
C ASP A 144 -3.35 21.62 8.21
N LEU A 145 -2.44 20.69 8.56
CA LEU A 145 -2.34 19.39 7.91
C LEU A 145 -3.65 18.58 7.99
N ILE A 146 -4.28 18.50 9.17
CA ILE A 146 -5.53 17.74 9.34
C ILE A 146 -6.65 18.36 8.52
N ALA A 147 -6.72 19.69 8.45
CA ALA A 147 -7.71 20.38 7.63
C ALA A 147 -7.48 20.14 6.12
N GLU A 148 -6.22 20.05 5.68
CA GLU A 148 -5.91 19.75 4.28
C GLU A 148 -6.20 18.28 3.92
N ILE A 149 -5.96 17.35 4.85
CA ILE A 149 -6.36 15.94 4.69
C ILE A 149 -7.89 15.83 4.63
N ASP A 150 -8.61 16.57 5.46
CA ASP A 150 -10.07 16.57 5.48
C ASP A 150 -10.66 17.05 4.16
N LYS A 151 -10.15 18.17 3.60
CA LYS A 151 -10.52 18.63 2.25
C LYS A 151 -10.28 17.57 1.17
N PHE A 152 -9.14 16.88 1.24
CA PHE A 152 -8.85 15.78 0.31
C PHE A 152 -9.91 14.67 0.44
N PHE A 153 -10.28 14.29 1.67
CA PHE A 153 -11.28 13.25 1.92
C PHE A 153 -12.66 13.64 1.41
N GLU A 154 -13.12 14.84 1.74
CA GLU A 154 -14.42 15.33 1.25
C GLU A 154 -14.56 15.18 -0.27
N ILE A 155 -13.56 15.62 -1.02
CA ILE A 155 -13.58 15.59 -2.49
C ILE A 155 -13.47 14.15 -3.02
N ILE A 156 -12.57 13.33 -2.46
CA ILE A 156 -12.34 11.96 -2.92
C ILE A 156 -13.52 11.06 -2.56
N GLU A 157 -14.03 11.15 -1.34
CA GLU A 157 -15.14 10.32 -0.88
C GLU A 157 -16.45 10.68 -1.61
N ASP A 158 -16.68 11.97 -1.87
CA ASP A 158 -17.80 12.40 -2.72
C ASP A 158 -17.66 11.87 -4.16
N HIS A 159 -16.47 11.99 -4.73
CA HIS A 159 -16.25 11.52 -6.11
C HIS A 159 -16.40 9.99 -6.23
N TYR A 160 -15.72 9.20 -5.38
CA TYR A 160 -15.70 7.74 -5.52
C TYR A 160 -16.85 7.04 -4.79
N GLN A 161 -17.58 7.72 -3.91
CA GLN A 161 -18.65 7.17 -3.07
C GLN A 161 -18.14 6.00 -2.20
N GLN A 162 -16.92 6.12 -1.69
CA GLN A 162 -16.23 5.17 -0.82
C GLN A 162 -15.35 5.91 0.18
N LYS A 163 -15.18 5.34 1.38
CA LYS A 163 -14.24 5.85 2.36
C LYS A 163 -12.79 5.67 1.88
N VAL A 164 -11.97 6.70 2.09
CA VAL A 164 -10.54 6.64 1.78
C VAL A 164 -9.83 5.73 2.78
N ILE A 165 -9.00 4.81 2.29
CA ILE A 165 -8.07 4.04 3.13
C ILE A 165 -6.87 4.93 3.45
N ILE A 166 -6.49 5.00 4.71
CA ILE A 166 -5.33 5.75 5.18
C ILE A 166 -4.14 4.79 5.30
N TYR A 167 -3.16 4.90 4.38
CA TYR A 167 -1.84 4.32 4.62
C TYR A 167 -1.02 5.24 5.50
N THR A 168 -0.33 4.65 6.48
CA THR A 168 0.52 5.42 7.38
C THR A 168 1.58 4.56 8.08
N THR A 169 2.56 5.22 8.69
CA THR A 169 3.54 4.60 9.58
C THR A 169 3.12 4.75 11.05
N ASN A 170 3.64 3.88 11.93
CA ASN A 170 3.36 3.97 13.37
C ASN A 170 3.71 5.36 13.95
N GLU A 171 4.80 5.97 13.48
CA GLU A 171 5.22 7.28 13.95
C GLU A 171 4.24 8.38 13.53
N PHE A 172 3.85 8.42 12.25
CA PHE A 172 2.90 9.41 11.75
C PHE A 172 1.52 9.23 12.39
N TYR A 173 1.05 7.98 12.51
CA TYR A 173 -0.21 7.67 13.17
C TYR A 173 -0.26 8.23 14.60
N LYS A 174 0.78 7.94 15.39
CA LYS A 174 0.89 8.40 16.78
C LYS A 174 0.86 9.94 16.90
N ASN A 175 1.48 10.62 15.96
CA ASN A 175 1.65 12.07 16.02
C ASN A 175 0.44 12.86 15.51
N TYR A 176 -0.37 12.28 14.57
CA TYR A 176 -1.40 13.04 13.87
C TYR A 176 -2.75 12.35 13.74
N LEU A 177 -2.83 11.02 13.78
CA LEU A 177 -4.05 10.31 13.40
C LEU A 177 -4.85 9.74 14.58
N ILE A 178 -4.30 9.78 15.81
CA ILE A 178 -5.05 9.36 17.00
C ILE A 178 -6.30 10.24 17.15
N GLY A 179 -7.48 9.58 17.16
CA GLY A 179 -8.77 10.25 17.26
C GLY A 179 -9.24 10.96 15.98
N GLN A 180 -8.43 10.96 14.90
CA GLN A 180 -8.80 11.55 13.62
C GLN A 180 -9.39 10.51 12.67
N PHE A 181 -10.32 10.94 11.81
CA PHE A 181 -10.91 10.14 10.74
C PHE A 181 -11.37 8.74 11.18
N PRO A 182 -12.24 8.60 12.20
CA PRO A 182 -12.56 7.33 12.86
C PRO A 182 -13.19 6.30 11.91
N ASP A 183 -13.90 6.76 10.87
CA ASP A 183 -14.61 5.91 9.90
C ASP A 183 -13.72 5.43 8.74
N ASN A 184 -12.50 5.96 8.60
CA ASN A 184 -11.60 5.62 7.52
C ASN A 184 -10.77 4.39 7.86
N PRO A 185 -10.72 3.36 7.01
CA PRO A 185 -9.90 2.17 7.25
C PRO A 185 -8.41 2.52 7.28
N ILE A 186 -7.65 1.82 8.13
CA ILE A 186 -6.19 1.99 8.24
C ILE A 186 -5.46 0.89 7.49
N TRP A 187 -4.48 1.28 6.68
CA TRP A 187 -3.41 0.45 6.16
C TRP A 187 -2.11 0.87 6.84
N ILE A 188 -1.64 0.05 7.77
CA ILE A 188 -0.50 0.39 8.63
C ILE A 188 0.79 -0.29 8.17
N ARG A 189 1.88 0.45 8.14
CA ARG A 189 3.22 -0.10 7.96
C ARG A 189 3.84 -0.43 9.30
N ASP A 190 4.09 -1.72 9.51
CA ASP A 190 4.99 -2.20 10.56
C ASP A 190 5.80 -3.39 10.04
N ILE A 191 7.09 -3.16 9.81
CA ILE A 191 7.99 -4.18 9.24
C ILE A 191 8.70 -5.01 10.31
N LEU A 192 8.53 -4.67 11.58
CA LEU A 192 9.19 -5.32 12.70
C LEU A 192 8.29 -6.33 13.41
N SER A 193 7.01 -6.01 13.55
CA SER A 193 6.03 -6.82 14.27
C SER A 193 4.63 -6.65 13.69
N GLU A 194 3.69 -7.47 14.14
CA GLU A 194 2.28 -7.23 13.90
C GLU A 194 1.83 -5.91 14.53
N PRO A 195 1.07 -5.06 13.79
CA PRO A 195 0.75 -3.72 14.25
C PRO A 195 -0.14 -3.71 15.50
N ASN A 196 0.19 -2.83 16.42
CA ASN A 196 -0.64 -2.51 17.57
C ASN A 196 -0.75 -0.99 17.72
N LEU A 197 -1.90 -0.42 17.31
CA LEU A 197 -2.11 1.01 17.37
C LEU A 197 -2.35 1.49 18.80
N PRO A 198 -1.78 2.62 19.21
CA PRO A 198 -1.74 3.05 20.62
C PRO A 198 -3.13 3.35 21.21
N ASP A 199 -4.10 3.69 20.39
CA ASP A 199 -5.51 3.95 20.78
C ASP A 199 -6.42 2.71 20.63
N GLY A 200 -5.84 1.57 20.25
CA GLY A 200 -6.58 0.32 20.04
C GLY A 200 -7.43 0.28 18.76
N ARG A 201 -7.33 1.28 17.89
CA ARG A 201 -8.02 1.29 16.59
C ARG A 201 -7.63 0.06 15.79
N LYS A 202 -8.60 -0.54 15.12
CA LYS A 202 -8.37 -1.68 14.21
C LYS A 202 -7.82 -1.18 12.88
N TRP A 203 -6.88 -1.95 12.34
CA TRP A 203 -6.36 -1.74 11.00
C TRP A 203 -6.93 -2.80 10.04
N LEU A 204 -6.99 -2.45 8.77
CA LEU A 204 -7.59 -3.29 7.72
C LEU A 204 -6.52 -3.96 6.84
N PHE A 205 -5.41 -3.26 6.60
CA PHE A 205 -4.28 -3.78 5.86
C PHE A 205 -2.99 -3.57 6.65
N TRP A 206 -2.06 -4.50 6.48
CA TRP A 206 -0.74 -4.47 7.09
C TRP A 206 0.34 -4.59 6.03
N GLN A 207 1.17 -3.56 5.87
CA GLN A 207 2.41 -3.63 5.10
C GLN A 207 3.50 -4.21 6.01
N TYR A 208 3.77 -5.52 5.87
CA TYR A 208 4.61 -6.27 6.80
C TYR A 208 6.07 -6.38 6.38
N THR A 209 6.42 -5.95 5.16
CA THR A 209 7.81 -5.84 4.70
C THR A 209 7.94 -4.89 3.52
N ASN A 210 9.06 -4.21 3.46
CA ASN A 210 9.50 -3.38 2.34
C ASN A 210 10.61 -4.05 1.50
N ARG A 211 10.88 -5.33 1.75
CA ARG A 211 11.96 -6.11 1.12
C ARG A 211 11.51 -7.48 0.67
N GLY A 212 10.27 -7.59 0.25
CA GLY A 212 9.75 -8.80 -0.37
C GLY A 212 10.45 -9.09 -1.69
N ARG A 213 10.51 -10.36 -2.05
CA ARG A 213 11.00 -10.84 -3.34
C ARG A 213 9.93 -11.70 -3.96
N LEU A 214 9.57 -11.37 -5.19
CA LEU A 214 8.60 -12.13 -6.00
C LEU A 214 9.19 -12.33 -7.38
N ASP A 215 8.97 -13.49 -7.96
CA ASP A 215 9.35 -13.72 -9.36
C ASP A 215 8.51 -12.80 -10.26
N GLY A 216 9.16 -12.12 -11.19
CA GLY A 216 8.53 -11.11 -12.04
C GLY A 216 8.75 -9.67 -11.58
N ILE A 217 9.44 -9.45 -10.45
CA ILE A 217 9.91 -8.13 -10.00
C ILE A 217 11.39 -8.24 -9.64
N ASP A 218 12.24 -7.50 -10.36
CA ASP A 218 13.69 -7.57 -10.18
C ASP A 218 14.20 -6.78 -8.95
N THR A 219 13.36 -5.90 -8.42
CA THR A 219 13.64 -5.08 -7.23
C THR A 219 12.96 -5.64 -6.00
N ASN A 220 13.23 -5.06 -4.83
CA ASN A 220 12.41 -5.30 -3.65
C ASN A 220 10.98 -4.79 -3.88
N VAL A 221 10.01 -5.51 -3.33
CA VAL A 221 8.60 -5.15 -3.35
C VAL A 221 8.02 -5.13 -1.94
N TYR A 222 7.06 -4.27 -1.71
CA TYR A 222 6.32 -4.20 -0.45
C TYR A 222 5.23 -5.27 -0.44
N LEU A 223 5.14 -6.04 0.66
CA LEU A 223 4.14 -7.09 0.80
C LEU A 223 3.12 -6.71 1.88
N ASN A 224 1.87 -7.03 1.59
CA ASN A 224 0.73 -6.62 2.37
C ASN A 224 -0.17 -7.80 2.71
N ALA A 225 -0.80 -7.73 3.88
CA ALA A 225 -1.83 -8.65 4.32
C ALA A 225 -3.13 -7.90 4.60
N PHE A 226 -4.26 -8.46 4.20
CA PHE A 226 -5.59 -7.98 4.54
C PHE A 226 -6.10 -8.70 5.80
N VAL A 227 -6.71 -7.97 6.72
CA VAL A 227 -7.32 -8.50 7.93
C VAL A 227 -8.75 -8.91 7.68
N GLY A 228 -8.99 -10.20 7.68
CA GLY A 228 -10.32 -10.76 7.46
C GLY A 228 -10.31 -11.93 6.50
N SER A 229 -11.47 -12.49 6.28
CA SER A 229 -11.66 -13.60 5.36
C SER A 229 -11.64 -13.14 3.89
N LYS A 230 -11.51 -14.10 2.97
CA LYS A 230 -11.72 -13.83 1.53
C LYS A 230 -13.10 -13.22 1.25
N ALA A 231 -14.12 -13.65 1.98
CA ALA A 231 -15.47 -13.10 1.84
C ALA A 231 -15.55 -11.63 2.27
N ASP A 232 -14.80 -11.23 3.30
CA ASP A 232 -14.74 -9.83 3.74
C ASP A 232 -13.98 -8.97 2.72
N PHE A 233 -12.92 -9.50 2.13
CA PHE A 233 -12.21 -8.82 1.03
C PHE A 233 -13.10 -8.63 -0.21
N GLU A 234 -13.93 -9.63 -0.57
CA GLU A 234 -14.89 -9.48 -1.66
C GLU A 234 -15.92 -8.38 -1.40
N LYS A 235 -16.37 -8.20 -0.13
CA LYS A 235 -17.28 -7.09 0.23
C LYS A 235 -16.60 -5.72 0.12
N LEU A 236 -15.29 -5.66 0.35
CA LEU A 236 -14.52 -4.41 0.23
C LEU A 236 -14.39 -3.98 -1.23
N LYS A 237 -14.32 -4.94 -2.15
CA LYS A 237 -14.25 -4.64 -3.58
C LYS A 237 -15.53 -3.94 -4.02
N ARG A 238 -15.38 -2.93 -4.84
CA ARG A 238 -16.53 -2.28 -5.46
C ARG A 238 -17.32 -3.32 -6.24
N ILE A 239 -18.57 -3.57 -5.86
CA ILE A 239 -19.48 -4.41 -6.64
C ILE A 239 -19.63 -3.70 -7.98
N LYS A 240 -19.02 -4.22 -9.04
CA LYS A 240 -19.37 -3.85 -10.39
C LYS A 240 -20.85 -4.19 -10.55
N ARG A 241 -21.73 -3.18 -10.50
CA ARG A 241 -23.09 -3.35 -11.00
C ARG A 241 -22.94 -3.65 -12.49
N TYR A 242 -22.83 -4.92 -12.82
CA TYR A 242 -23.24 -5.35 -14.13
C TYR A 242 -24.71 -4.98 -14.23
N LEU A 243 -25.00 -3.90 -14.94
CA LEU A 243 -26.30 -3.72 -15.54
C LEU A 243 -26.47 -4.92 -16.46
N LEU A 244 -27.10 -5.95 -15.91
CA LEU A 244 -27.78 -6.96 -16.70
C LEU A 244 -28.89 -6.20 -17.42
N PHE A 245 -28.59 -5.63 -18.57
CA PHE A 245 -29.56 -5.32 -19.56
C PHE A 245 -30.15 -6.69 -19.98
N SER A 246 -31.19 -7.09 -19.27
CA SER A 246 -32.09 -8.08 -19.77
C SER A 246 -32.68 -7.50 -21.05
N TYR A 247 -32.13 -7.88 -22.18
CA TYR A 247 -32.82 -7.79 -23.44
C TYR A 247 -34.01 -8.74 -23.35
N SER A 248 -35.13 -8.22 -22.88
CA SER A 248 -36.41 -8.84 -23.13
C SER A 248 -36.71 -8.68 -24.63
N PHE A 249 -36.31 -9.65 -25.41
CA PHE A 249 -36.91 -9.85 -26.71
C PHE A 249 -38.38 -10.19 -26.46
N LYS A 250 -39.30 -9.24 -26.73
CA LYS A 250 -40.68 -9.53 -26.98
C LYS A 250 -40.77 -10.03 -28.44
N ILE A 251 -41.11 -11.29 -28.57
CA ILE A 251 -41.65 -11.89 -29.79
C ILE A 251 -43.09 -11.40 -29.97
#